data_51eedbce0c2d99726144c15065287e77
#
_entry.id   51eedbce0c2d99726144c15065287e77
#
_cell.length_a   1.000
_cell.length_b   1.000
_cell.length_c   1.000
_cell.angle_alpha   90.00
_cell.angle_beta   90.00
_cell.angle_gamma   90.00
#
_symmetry.space_group_name_H-M   'P 1'
#
loop_
_entity.id
_entity.type
_entity.pdbx_description
1 polymer ?
#
loop_
_entity_poly.entity_id
_entity_poly.type
_entity_poly.pdbx_seq_one_letter_code
_entity_poly.pdbx_strand_id
1 'polypeptide(L)'
;MELQPITPQPGNDRNPANFVGRVHITSQARELLKHGTNLLLTDPRRMGKTFWMHNFAAQETDFHCYFIDYEGVFTAHDFLFNTAEALIKERKLPERALNKLKTIFDNCDLEISPGPITLKTYHQQTSPHVLLTKVLAALDDDEDDAVPVVMMDEVPMAINNIADREGASAAEEVLQTLRALRQKTTRVRWIITGSVGFHHTLKKTNMTQGVLNDLESLRFGPLSNEEAKELAHRLLLGVGQDPNEAIIDKLISKTGGIPFLLHKVVGTLARQQYGVFKPSDIEECFEDFIDDPDEFRWFEHYLTRVTPHYGANEKIANKILRQTLSITNKWVPIDSLPQEDIALEILEDLIKDHYLERRGHSVRWRYPALQYIWARKKGVWDRR
;
A
#
# COMPACT_ATOMS: atom_id res chain seq x y z
N MET A 1 -23.65 -19.54 -7.35
CA MET A 1 -23.93 -18.52 -6.32
C MET A 1 -24.08 -17.20 -7.07
N GLU A 2 -25.19 -16.51 -6.91
CA GLU A 2 -25.44 -15.25 -7.61
C GLU A 2 -24.49 -14.17 -7.04
N LEU A 3 -23.76 -13.48 -7.91
CA LEU A 3 -22.79 -12.45 -7.47
C LEU A 3 -23.54 -11.24 -6.92
N GLN A 4 -23.20 -10.82 -5.72
CA GLN A 4 -23.82 -9.66 -5.08
C GLN A 4 -23.33 -8.35 -5.73
N PRO A 5 -24.24 -7.39 -6.00
CA PRO A 5 -23.86 -6.10 -6.58
C PRO A 5 -22.98 -5.27 -5.63
N ILE A 6 -22.07 -4.47 -6.22
CA ILE A 6 -21.22 -3.52 -5.49
C ILE A 6 -21.47 -2.11 -6.01
N THR A 7 -21.85 -1.20 -5.14
CA THR A 7 -21.89 0.23 -5.49
C THR A 7 -20.49 0.79 -5.65
N PRO A 8 -20.14 1.46 -6.76
CA PRO A 8 -18.81 2.02 -6.96
C PRO A 8 -18.42 3.05 -5.89
N GLN A 9 -17.34 2.76 -5.15
CA GLN A 9 -16.75 3.63 -4.11
C GLN A 9 -15.23 3.68 -4.29
N PRO A 10 -14.71 4.54 -5.19
CA PRO A 10 -13.28 4.54 -5.50
C PRO A 10 -12.45 5.00 -4.32
N GLY A 11 -11.67 4.08 -3.74
CA GLY A 11 -10.70 4.34 -2.68
C GLY A 11 -11.23 4.45 -1.26
N ASN A 12 -12.54 4.37 -1.02
CA ASN A 12 -13.14 4.54 0.31
C ASN A 12 -13.99 3.34 0.77
N ASP A 13 -14.04 2.28 0.00
CA ASP A 13 -14.79 1.08 0.38
C ASP A 13 -14.04 0.32 1.49
N ARG A 14 -14.74 0.07 2.60
CA ARG A 14 -14.25 -0.72 3.73
C ARG A 14 -15.21 -1.86 4.10
N ASN A 15 -16.28 -2.06 3.30
CA ASN A 15 -17.21 -3.14 3.55
C ASN A 15 -16.59 -4.49 3.14
N PRO A 16 -16.35 -5.43 4.07
CA PRO A 16 -15.77 -6.73 3.73
C PRO A 16 -16.55 -7.52 2.67
N ALA A 17 -17.88 -7.33 2.59
CA ALA A 17 -18.73 -7.97 1.57
C ALA A 17 -18.40 -7.52 0.14
N ASN A 18 -17.76 -6.37 -0.02
CA ASN A 18 -17.34 -5.81 -1.30
C ASN A 18 -15.88 -6.18 -1.67
N PHE A 19 -15.19 -6.89 -0.77
CA PHE A 19 -13.83 -7.36 -1.04
C PHE A 19 -13.86 -8.45 -2.11
N VAL A 20 -13.04 -8.29 -3.16
CA VAL A 20 -12.98 -9.24 -4.27
C VAL A 20 -11.55 -9.75 -4.44
N GLY A 21 -11.44 -11.07 -4.59
CA GLY A 21 -10.20 -11.71 -4.98
C GLY A 21 -9.11 -11.74 -3.91
N ARG A 22 -7.88 -11.60 -4.35
CA ARG A 22 -6.66 -11.64 -3.50
C ARG A 22 -6.45 -12.99 -2.78
N VAL A 23 -7.09 -14.06 -3.25
CA VAL A 23 -7.03 -15.38 -2.61
C VAL A 23 -5.59 -15.90 -2.53
N HIS A 24 -4.84 -15.79 -3.63
CA HIS A 24 -3.45 -16.23 -3.70
C HIS A 24 -2.56 -15.45 -2.73
N ILE A 25 -2.68 -14.11 -2.73
CA ILE A 25 -1.89 -13.22 -1.86
C ILE A 25 -2.22 -13.47 -0.39
N THR A 26 -3.50 -13.63 -0.06
CA THR A 26 -3.96 -13.94 1.30
C THR A 26 -3.40 -15.28 1.77
N SER A 27 -3.45 -16.32 0.93
CA SER A 27 -2.87 -17.62 1.25
C SER A 27 -1.35 -17.55 1.45
N GLN A 28 -0.64 -16.85 0.56
CA GLN A 28 0.80 -16.67 0.68
C GLN A 28 1.18 -15.89 1.94
N ALA A 29 0.46 -14.80 2.25
CA ALA A 29 0.68 -14.02 3.47
C ALA A 29 0.47 -14.88 4.73
N ARG A 30 -0.63 -15.67 4.77
CA ARG A 30 -0.92 -16.58 5.87
C ARG A 30 0.21 -17.58 6.11
N GLU A 31 0.68 -18.25 5.06
CA GLU A 31 1.77 -19.21 5.14
C GLU A 31 3.07 -18.57 5.64
N LEU A 32 3.46 -17.42 5.07
CA LEU A 32 4.67 -16.73 5.48
C LEU A 32 4.62 -16.26 6.94
N LEU A 33 3.50 -15.68 7.37
CA LEU A 33 3.31 -15.24 8.77
C LEU A 33 3.34 -16.42 9.74
N LYS A 34 2.71 -17.55 9.42
CA LYS A 34 2.77 -18.78 10.22
C LYS A 34 4.19 -19.33 10.37
N HIS A 35 5.00 -19.21 9.32
CA HIS A 35 6.41 -19.64 9.34
C HIS A 35 7.37 -18.60 9.94
N GLY A 36 6.88 -17.54 10.54
CA GLY A 36 7.73 -16.58 11.25
C GLY A 36 8.25 -15.44 10.40
N THR A 37 7.76 -15.28 9.17
CA THR A 37 8.23 -14.27 8.24
C THR A 37 7.42 -12.97 8.38
N ASN A 38 8.11 -11.83 8.42
CA ASN A 38 7.52 -10.50 8.36
C ASN A 38 7.36 -10.05 6.90
N LEU A 39 6.34 -9.25 6.60
CA LEU A 39 5.96 -8.90 5.24
C LEU A 39 6.14 -7.42 4.92
N LEU A 40 6.53 -7.14 3.69
CA LEU A 40 6.64 -5.81 3.10
C LEU A 40 5.81 -5.70 1.82
N LEU A 41 4.89 -4.72 1.75
CA LEU A 41 4.04 -4.45 0.60
C LEU A 41 4.28 -3.02 0.11
N THR A 42 4.97 -2.86 -1.01
CA THR A 42 5.41 -1.55 -1.54
C THR A 42 4.75 -1.15 -2.85
N ASP A 43 3.73 -1.87 -3.29
CA ASP A 43 3.02 -1.56 -4.54
C ASP A 43 2.38 -0.17 -4.53
N PRO A 44 2.16 0.45 -5.71
CA PRO A 44 1.61 1.79 -5.82
C PRO A 44 0.30 1.98 -5.06
N ARG A 45 -0.06 3.26 -4.81
CA ARG A 45 -1.38 3.61 -4.27
C ARG A 45 -2.50 3.02 -5.14
N ARG A 46 -3.68 2.85 -4.55
CA ARG A 46 -4.91 2.42 -5.23
C ARG A 46 -4.94 0.95 -5.70
N MET A 47 -3.95 0.14 -5.30
CA MET A 47 -3.95 -1.31 -5.52
C MET A 47 -4.84 -2.08 -4.52
N GLY A 48 -5.33 -1.41 -3.45
CA GLY A 48 -6.23 -2.00 -2.45
C GLY A 48 -5.52 -2.62 -1.24
N LYS A 49 -4.25 -2.25 -0.94
CA LYS A 49 -3.48 -2.78 0.20
C LYS A 49 -4.18 -2.59 1.54
N THR A 50 -4.59 -1.35 1.85
CA THR A 50 -5.31 -1.01 3.09
C THR A 50 -6.59 -1.82 3.24
N PHE A 51 -7.39 -1.94 2.17
CA PHE A 51 -8.63 -2.74 2.20
C PHE A 51 -8.33 -4.22 2.43
N TRP A 52 -7.28 -4.76 1.79
CA TRP A 52 -6.84 -6.13 2.03
C TRP A 52 -6.41 -6.36 3.48
N MET A 53 -5.65 -5.45 4.10
CA MET A 53 -5.25 -5.56 5.50
C MET A 53 -6.47 -5.62 6.44
N HIS A 54 -7.45 -4.75 6.24
CA HIS A 54 -8.69 -4.78 7.02
C HIS A 54 -9.47 -6.08 6.81
N ASN A 55 -9.56 -6.55 5.56
CA ASN A 55 -10.24 -7.81 5.25
C ASN A 55 -9.49 -9.01 5.83
N PHE A 56 -8.16 -9.03 5.73
CA PHE A 56 -7.31 -10.06 6.36
C PHE A 56 -7.54 -10.09 7.88
N ALA A 57 -7.48 -8.94 8.54
CA ALA A 57 -7.73 -8.83 9.98
C ALA A 57 -9.13 -9.30 10.41
N ALA A 58 -10.14 -9.14 9.54
CA ALA A 58 -11.52 -9.53 9.82
C ALA A 58 -11.79 -11.03 9.60
N GLN A 59 -11.07 -11.66 8.68
CA GLN A 59 -11.35 -13.04 8.26
C GLN A 59 -10.41 -14.08 8.86
N GLU A 60 -9.16 -13.69 9.19
CA GLU A 60 -8.15 -14.62 9.68
C GLU A 60 -8.27 -14.80 11.20
N THR A 61 -8.65 -15.98 11.62
CA THR A 61 -8.81 -16.33 13.04
C THR A 61 -7.52 -16.80 13.72
N ASP A 62 -6.52 -17.22 12.93
CA ASP A 62 -5.21 -17.66 13.42
C ASP A 62 -4.31 -16.48 13.83
N PHE A 63 -4.77 -15.25 13.59
CA PHE A 63 -4.00 -14.04 13.83
C PHE A 63 -4.79 -12.99 14.61
N HIS A 64 -4.13 -12.37 15.59
CA HIS A 64 -4.59 -11.14 16.22
C HIS A 64 -3.95 -9.95 15.52
N CYS A 65 -4.69 -9.30 14.63
CA CYS A 65 -4.19 -8.21 13.81
C CYS A 65 -4.43 -6.85 14.47
N TYR A 66 -3.38 -6.04 14.55
CA TYR A 66 -3.36 -4.67 15.07
C TYR A 66 -3.06 -3.71 13.92
N PHE A 67 -4.07 -3.00 13.44
CA PHE A 67 -3.92 -2.08 12.31
C PHE A 67 -3.57 -0.67 12.79
N ILE A 68 -2.52 -0.08 12.20
CA ILE A 68 -2.04 1.26 12.50
C ILE A 68 -1.83 2.01 11.18
N ASP A 69 -2.52 3.15 11.05
CA ASP A 69 -2.36 4.07 9.93
C ASP A 69 -1.43 5.21 10.34
N TYR A 70 -0.36 5.39 9.59
CA TYR A 70 0.63 6.46 9.83
C TYR A 70 0.42 7.69 8.94
N GLU A 71 -0.68 7.77 8.20
CA GLU A 71 -1.02 9.00 7.47
C GLU A 71 -1.15 10.16 8.47
N GLY A 72 -0.41 11.25 8.23
CA GLY A 72 -0.43 12.42 9.14
C GLY A 72 0.46 12.33 10.38
N VAL A 73 1.32 11.33 10.50
CA VAL A 73 2.35 11.28 11.55
C VAL A 73 3.59 12.06 11.08
N PHE A 74 4.10 12.96 11.96
CA PHE A 74 5.17 13.91 11.63
C PHE A 74 6.33 13.90 12.64
N THR A 75 6.24 13.17 13.75
CA THR A 75 7.29 13.11 14.76
C THR A 75 7.65 11.67 15.12
N ALA A 76 8.92 11.44 15.51
CA ALA A 76 9.38 10.14 15.99
C ALA A 76 8.63 9.74 17.27
N HIS A 77 8.34 10.70 18.14
CA HIS A 77 7.52 10.50 19.34
C HIS A 77 6.15 9.94 18.99
N ASP A 78 5.39 10.63 18.11
CA ASP A 78 4.04 10.23 17.76
C ASP A 78 4.03 8.89 17.01
N PHE A 79 5.04 8.62 16.21
CA PHE A 79 5.16 7.33 15.52
C PHE A 79 5.22 6.17 16.50
N LEU A 80 6.13 6.21 17.46
CA LEU A 80 6.30 5.15 18.45
C LEU A 80 5.15 5.10 19.47
N PHE A 81 4.64 6.26 19.87
CA PHE A 81 3.53 6.37 20.80
C PHE A 81 2.23 5.83 20.20
N ASN A 82 1.86 6.24 18.98
CA ASN A 82 0.66 5.76 18.29
C ASN A 82 0.73 4.24 18.04
N THR A 83 1.93 3.70 17.79
CA THR A 83 2.13 2.25 17.68
C THR A 83 1.77 1.56 19.00
N ALA A 84 2.33 2.02 20.11
CA ALA A 84 2.06 1.44 21.43
C ALA A 84 0.59 1.61 21.81
N GLU A 85 0.02 2.78 21.57
CA GLU A 85 -1.37 3.10 21.87
C GLU A 85 -2.35 2.19 21.08
N ALA A 86 -2.12 2.00 19.79
CA ALA A 86 -2.95 1.12 18.96
C ALA A 86 -2.93 -0.32 19.46
N LEU A 87 -1.75 -0.85 19.82
CA LEU A 87 -1.61 -2.18 20.38
C LEU A 87 -2.36 -2.34 21.72
N ILE A 88 -2.44 -1.29 22.53
CA ILE A 88 -3.13 -1.31 23.83
C ILE A 88 -4.66 -1.15 23.66
N LYS A 89 -5.10 -0.27 22.74
CA LYS A 89 -6.53 0.07 22.54
C LYS A 89 -7.33 -1.04 21.87
N GLU A 90 -6.71 -1.86 21.07
CA GLU A 90 -7.38 -2.98 20.43
C GLU A 90 -7.85 -3.94 21.54
N ARG A 91 -9.18 -4.11 21.67
CA ARG A 91 -9.85 -4.99 22.67
C ARG A 91 -9.45 -6.48 22.56
N LYS A 92 -8.50 -6.81 21.74
CA LYS A 92 -7.98 -8.16 21.48
C LYS A 92 -6.71 -8.48 22.30
N LEU A 93 -6.29 -7.60 23.21
CA LEU A 93 -5.23 -7.95 24.13
C LEU A 93 -5.74 -9.07 25.04
N PRO A 94 -5.09 -10.24 25.03
CA PRO A 94 -5.41 -11.32 25.93
C PRO A 94 -5.35 -10.84 27.39
N GLU A 95 -6.22 -11.36 28.23
CA GLU A 95 -6.34 -10.91 29.62
C GLU A 95 -5.03 -11.00 30.38
N ARG A 96 -4.19 -11.99 30.03
CA ARG A 96 -2.85 -12.16 30.58
C ARG A 96 -1.89 -11.04 30.17
N ALA A 97 -1.87 -10.66 28.88
CA ALA A 97 -1.08 -9.56 28.39
C ALA A 97 -1.53 -8.22 29.02
N LEU A 98 -2.86 -8.03 29.17
CA LEU A 98 -3.45 -6.89 29.89
C LEU A 98 -3.01 -6.85 31.36
N ASN A 99 -2.98 -7.98 32.06
CA ASN A 99 -2.53 -8.06 33.45
C ASN A 99 -1.03 -7.83 33.59
N LYS A 100 -0.22 -8.34 32.67
CA LYS A 100 1.22 -7.99 32.60
C LYS A 100 1.43 -6.50 32.36
N LEU A 101 0.70 -5.90 31.41
CA LEU A 101 0.75 -4.46 31.19
C LEU A 101 0.29 -3.70 32.43
N LYS A 102 -0.78 -4.10 33.12
CA LYS A 102 -1.20 -3.48 34.38
C LYS A 102 -0.07 -3.50 35.41
N THR A 103 0.57 -4.65 35.62
CA THR A 103 1.68 -4.78 36.58
C THR A 103 2.90 -3.90 36.18
N ILE A 104 3.15 -3.77 34.88
CA ILE A 104 4.22 -2.91 34.34
C ILE A 104 3.86 -1.43 34.53
N PHE A 105 2.60 -1.08 34.52
CA PHE A 105 2.07 0.26 34.58
C PHE A 105 1.47 0.66 35.95
N ASP A 106 1.38 -0.26 36.91
CA ASP A 106 0.96 0.05 38.29
C ASP A 106 1.86 1.09 38.99
N ASN A 107 3.05 1.32 38.47
CA ASN A 107 3.92 2.41 38.85
C ASN A 107 3.81 3.67 37.94
N CYS A 108 2.87 3.72 37.06
CA CYS A 108 2.63 4.79 36.11
C CYS A 108 1.10 4.94 36.00
N ASP A 109 0.55 6.15 36.14
CA ASP A 109 -0.88 6.48 36.13
C ASP A 109 -1.64 6.02 34.85
N LEU A 110 -1.77 4.71 34.65
CA LEU A 110 -2.59 4.10 33.62
C LEU A 110 -3.95 3.77 34.23
N GLU A 111 -4.92 4.65 34.04
CA GLU A 111 -6.32 4.30 34.28
C GLU A 111 -6.84 3.37 33.18
N ILE A 112 -6.80 2.08 33.47
CA ILE A 112 -7.51 1.07 32.66
C ILE A 112 -8.95 1.06 33.14
N SER A 113 -9.79 1.89 32.55
CA SER A 113 -11.24 1.87 32.80
C SER A 113 -11.89 0.65 32.16
N PRO A 114 -13.00 0.08 32.71
CA PRO A 114 -13.82 -0.90 31.99
C PRO A 114 -14.55 -0.17 30.82
N GLY A 115 -13.86 0.07 29.76
CA GLY A 115 -14.24 0.83 28.57
C GLY A 115 -13.05 0.91 27.62
N PRO A 116 -13.07 1.74 26.59
CA PRO A 116 -11.89 1.97 25.78
C PRO A 116 -10.76 2.46 26.68
N ILE A 117 -9.62 1.74 26.65
CA ILE A 117 -8.42 2.11 27.41
C ILE A 117 -7.97 3.46 26.88
N THR A 118 -8.13 4.52 27.66
CA THR A 118 -7.64 5.84 27.34
C THR A 118 -6.33 6.04 28.09
N LEU A 119 -5.23 6.19 27.37
CA LEU A 119 -3.96 6.66 27.93
C LEU A 119 -4.13 8.14 28.34
N LYS A 120 -4.74 8.38 29.51
CA LYS A 120 -4.79 9.72 30.08
C LYS A 120 -3.43 10.03 30.68
N THR A 121 -2.81 11.06 30.17
CA THR A 121 -1.66 11.76 30.78
C THR A 121 -0.33 10.97 30.86
N TYR A 122 0.14 10.41 29.75
CA TYR A 122 1.46 9.79 29.71
C TYR A 122 2.58 10.75 29.23
N HIS A 123 2.28 12.02 29.09
CA HIS A 123 3.12 12.98 28.36
C HIS A 123 4.46 13.37 29.00
N GLN A 124 4.83 12.89 30.21
CA GLN A 124 6.03 13.44 30.84
C GLN A 124 7.05 12.44 31.44
N GLN A 125 6.78 11.16 31.62
CA GLN A 125 7.71 10.28 32.35
C GLN A 125 8.23 9.02 31.68
N THR A 126 7.58 8.48 30.63
CA THR A 126 8.10 7.27 29.95
C THR A 126 8.34 7.52 28.48
N SER A 127 9.55 7.21 28.01
CA SER A 127 9.87 7.27 26.57
C SER A 127 8.95 6.35 25.75
N PRO A 128 8.38 6.84 24.63
CA PRO A 128 7.55 6.01 23.71
C PRO A 128 8.24 4.72 23.28
N HIS A 129 9.53 4.74 23.10
CA HIS A 129 10.35 3.55 22.80
C HIS A 129 10.26 2.50 23.94
N VAL A 130 10.38 2.91 25.19
CA VAL A 130 10.28 2.00 26.35
C VAL A 130 8.86 1.44 26.47
N LEU A 131 7.85 2.29 26.25
CA LEU A 131 6.44 1.89 26.25
C LEU A 131 6.20 0.82 25.20
N LEU A 132 6.55 1.09 23.93
CA LEU A 132 6.38 0.17 22.81
C LEU A 132 7.13 -1.16 23.03
N THR A 133 8.36 -1.10 23.54
CA THR A 133 9.15 -2.30 23.86
C THR A 133 8.43 -3.18 24.86
N LYS A 134 7.85 -2.60 25.93
CA LYS A 134 7.15 -3.36 26.97
C LYS A 134 5.83 -3.96 26.44
N VAL A 135 5.09 -3.20 25.63
CA VAL A 135 3.84 -3.69 25.01
C VAL A 135 4.12 -4.88 24.09
N LEU A 136 5.12 -4.76 23.24
CA LEU A 136 5.52 -5.85 22.35
C LEU A 136 6.03 -7.08 23.09
N ALA A 137 6.80 -6.91 24.17
CA ALA A 137 7.24 -8.02 25.00
C ALA A 137 6.04 -8.74 25.66
N ALA A 138 5.02 -7.99 26.11
CA ALA A 138 3.82 -8.59 26.68
C ALA A 138 3.01 -9.41 25.64
N LEU A 139 2.98 -8.94 24.38
CA LEU A 139 2.35 -9.68 23.28
C LEU A 139 3.19 -10.89 22.83
N ASP A 140 4.50 -10.78 22.85
CA ASP A 140 5.41 -11.85 22.45
C ASP A 140 5.42 -13.02 23.46
N ASP A 141 5.26 -12.72 24.74
CA ASP A 141 5.20 -13.70 25.84
C ASP A 141 3.81 -14.33 26.04
N ASP A 142 2.81 -13.90 25.27
CA ASP A 142 1.47 -14.44 25.42
C ASP A 142 1.36 -15.83 24.79
N GLU A 143 0.70 -16.75 25.50
CA GLU A 143 0.53 -18.15 25.09
C GLU A 143 -0.78 -18.39 24.34
N ASP A 144 -1.45 -17.33 23.85
CA ASP A 144 -2.66 -17.48 23.03
C ASP A 144 -2.36 -18.22 21.72
N ASP A 145 -3.31 -19.01 21.23
CA ASP A 145 -3.15 -19.75 19.97
C ASP A 145 -3.00 -18.81 18.76
N ALA A 146 -3.64 -17.64 18.78
CA ALA A 146 -3.56 -16.70 17.69
C ALA A 146 -2.26 -15.87 17.72
N VAL A 147 -1.61 -15.75 16.56
CA VAL A 147 -0.35 -15.02 16.41
C VAL A 147 -0.61 -13.52 16.34
N PRO A 148 0.04 -12.67 17.18
CA PRO A 148 -0.10 -11.23 17.08
C PRO A 148 0.58 -10.69 15.81
N VAL A 149 -0.15 -9.90 15.02
CA VAL A 149 0.33 -9.29 13.76
C VAL A 149 0.16 -7.77 13.82
N VAL A 150 1.27 -7.05 13.80
CA VAL A 150 1.29 -5.58 13.73
C VAL A 150 1.24 -5.15 12.27
N MET A 151 0.14 -4.52 11.86
CA MET A 151 -0.09 -4.05 10.50
C MET A 151 0.11 -2.53 10.43
N MET A 152 1.17 -2.12 9.74
CA MET A 152 1.61 -0.71 9.67
C MET A 152 1.40 -0.17 8.27
N ASP A 153 0.44 0.73 8.07
CA ASP A 153 0.15 1.34 6.76
C ASP A 153 0.86 2.69 6.59
N GLU A 154 1.33 2.98 5.38
CA GLU A 154 1.98 4.23 4.94
C GLU A 154 3.25 4.62 5.76
N VAL A 155 4.00 3.63 6.24
CA VAL A 155 5.25 3.85 7.02
C VAL A 155 6.27 4.74 6.29
N PRO A 156 6.61 4.56 5.00
CA PRO A 156 7.59 5.42 4.33
C PRO A 156 7.19 6.88 4.30
N MET A 157 5.89 7.18 4.22
CA MET A 157 5.39 8.55 4.24
C MET A 157 5.64 9.19 5.61
N ALA A 158 5.31 8.49 6.69
CA ALA A 158 5.58 8.99 8.04
C ALA A 158 7.08 9.20 8.29
N ILE A 159 7.94 8.26 7.88
CA ILE A 159 9.39 8.40 8.02
C ILE A 159 9.91 9.61 7.24
N ASN A 160 9.40 9.86 6.03
CA ASN A 160 9.73 11.06 5.24
C ASN A 160 9.28 12.34 5.94
N ASN A 161 8.08 12.37 6.52
CA ASN A 161 7.56 13.51 7.28
C ASN A 161 8.43 13.80 8.53
N ILE A 162 8.85 12.76 9.25
CA ILE A 162 9.75 12.87 10.40
C ILE A 162 11.10 13.45 9.95
N ALA A 163 11.67 12.92 8.85
CA ALA A 163 12.94 13.42 8.31
C ALA A 163 12.86 14.90 7.91
N ASP A 164 11.71 15.34 7.35
CA ASP A 164 11.49 16.75 6.98
C ASP A 164 11.35 17.66 8.20
N ARG A 165 10.72 17.18 9.27
CA ARG A 165 10.40 17.99 10.46
C ARG A 165 11.48 17.95 11.52
N GLU A 166 12.05 16.78 11.80
CA GLU A 166 12.97 16.53 12.91
C GLU A 166 14.40 16.20 12.45
N GLY A 167 14.57 16.03 11.13
CA GLY A 167 15.85 15.68 10.52
C GLY A 167 16.04 14.19 10.27
N ALA A 168 16.99 13.87 9.39
CA ALA A 168 17.26 12.49 8.96
C ALA A 168 17.62 11.55 10.13
N SER A 169 18.32 12.05 11.15
CA SER A 169 18.74 11.26 12.31
C SER A 169 17.55 10.76 13.14
N ALA A 170 16.51 11.56 13.33
CA ALA A 170 15.29 11.14 14.04
C ALA A 170 14.56 10.03 13.28
N ALA A 171 14.44 10.18 11.96
CA ALA A 171 13.83 9.17 11.10
C ALA A 171 14.65 7.87 11.05
N GLU A 172 16.00 7.97 11.04
CA GLU A 172 16.92 6.83 11.16
C GLU A 172 16.70 6.07 12.47
N GLU A 173 16.61 6.79 13.60
CA GLU A 173 16.38 6.20 14.93
C GLU A 173 15.07 5.40 14.96
N VAL A 174 13.99 5.91 14.36
CA VAL A 174 12.71 5.18 14.24
C VAL A 174 12.89 3.89 13.44
N LEU A 175 13.55 3.93 12.28
CA LEU A 175 13.78 2.75 11.46
C LEU A 175 14.64 1.70 12.16
N GLN A 176 15.69 2.13 12.86
CA GLN A 176 16.55 1.25 13.65
C GLN A 176 15.78 0.63 14.83
N THR A 177 14.97 1.43 15.52
CA THR A 177 14.09 0.98 16.59
C THR A 177 13.12 -0.10 16.10
N LEU A 178 12.43 0.15 14.99
CA LEU A 178 11.51 -0.84 14.40
C LEU A 178 12.24 -2.15 14.05
N ARG A 179 13.43 -2.06 13.46
CA ARG A 179 14.23 -3.26 13.17
C ARG A 179 14.60 -4.01 14.44
N ALA A 180 15.09 -3.31 15.46
CA ALA A 180 15.47 -3.92 16.72
C ALA A 180 14.28 -4.60 17.42
N LEU A 181 13.09 -4.01 17.35
CA LEU A 181 11.86 -4.59 17.89
C LEU A 181 11.46 -5.85 17.13
N ARG A 182 11.50 -5.84 15.79
CA ARG A 182 11.20 -7.03 14.98
C ARG A 182 12.18 -8.18 15.25
N GLN A 183 13.45 -7.87 15.50
CA GLN A 183 14.47 -8.88 15.79
C GLN A 183 14.38 -9.45 17.22
N LYS A 184 13.83 -8.67 18.15
CA LYS A 184 13.64 -9.11 19.55
C LYS A 184 12.40 -9.95 19.77
N THR A 185 11.34 -9.70 19.00
CA THR A 185 10.09 -10.44 19.10
C THR A 185 10.19 -11.74 18.29
N THR A 186 9.78 -12.83 18.90
CA THR A 186 9.86 -14.18 18.30
C THR A 186 8.50 -14.65 17.80
N ARG A 187 7.43 -14.17 18.39
CA ARG A 187 6.05 -14.53 18.08
C ARG A 187 5.30 -13.43 17.32
N VAL A 188 5.56 -12.16 17.65
CA VAL A 188 4.93 -11.02 16.95
C VAL A 188 5.39 -10.98 15.50
N ARG A 189 4.43 -10.84 14.57
CA ARG A 189 4.67 -10.68 13.12
C ARG A 189 4.35 -9.27 12.69
N TRP A 190 4.90 -8.89 11.55
CA TRP A 190 4.78 -7.54 11.04
C TRP A 190 4.37 -7.55 9.57
N ILE A 191 3.39 -6.73 9.24
CA ILE A 191 3.05 -6.37 7.85
C ILE A 191 3.28 -4.88 7.72
N ILE A 192 4.25 -4.49 6.92
CA ILE A 192 4.59 -3.08 6.70
C ILE A 192 4.21 -2.71 5.28
N THR A 193 3.44 -1.63 5.12
CA THR A 193 3.09 -1.16 3.78
C THR A 193 3.52 0.27 3.54
N GLY A 194 3.62 0.61 2.27
CA GLY A 194 3.81 1.96 1.80
C GLY A 194 3.44 2.10 0.35
N SER A 195 3.04 3.29 -0.01
CA SER A 195 2.74 3.66 -1.38
C SER A 195 3.93 4.30 -2.08
N VAL A 196 4.91 4.81 -1.31
CA VAL A 196 6.21 5.29 -1.78
C VAL A 196 7.23 4.18 -1.58
N GLY A 197 8.16 4.02 -2.53
CA GLY A 197 9.23 3.04 -2.39
C GLY A 197 10.12 3.37 -1.18
N PHE A 198 10.35 2.38 -0.31
CA PHE A 198 11.25 2.55 0.85
C PHE A 198 12.67 2.99 0.46
N HIS A 199 13.13 2.69 -0.76
CA HIS A 199 14.47 3.07 -1.20
C HIS A 199 14.68 4.59 -1.24
N HIS A 200 13.65 5.39 -1.58
CA HIS A 200 13.73 6.86 -1.49
C HIS A 200 13.83 7.33 -0.04
N THR A 201 13.02 6.74 0.84
CA THR A 201 13.06 7.01 2.28
C THR A 201 14.43 6.67 2.86
N LEU A 202 15.00 5.51 2.49
CA LEU A 202 16.33 5.10 2.94
C LEU A 202 17.43 6.03 2.42
N LYS A 203 17.36 6.46 1.15
CA LYS A 203 18.29 7.47 0.62
C LYS A 203 18.22 8.79 1.41
N LYS A 204 17.00 9.25 1.71
CA LYS A 204 16.77 10.48 2.47
C LYS A 204 17.28 10.42 3.91
N THR A 205 17.26 9.25 4.52
CA THR A 205 17.74 8.99 5.90
C THR A 205 19.19 8.48 5.94
N ASN A 206 19.91 8.45 4.81
CA ASN A 206 21.26 7.88 4.67
C ASN A 206 21.38 6.42 5.14
N MET A 207 20.30 5.65 5.07
CA MET A 207 20.25 4.25 5.47
C MET A 207 20.34 3.30 4.29
N THR A 208 20.78 2.09 4.58
CA THR A 208 20.83 0.99 3.60
C THR A 208 19.59 0.10 3.68
N GLN A 209 19.40 -0.74 2.67
CA GLN A 209 18.35 -1.77 2.66
C GLN A 209 18.41 -2.75 3.84
N GLY A 210 19.54 -2.76 4.57
CA GLY A 210 19.75 -3.63 5.73
C GLY A 210 18.68 -3.52 6.82
N VAL A 211 17.99 -2.37 6.94
CA VAL A 211 16.90 -2.20 7.93
C VAL A 211 15.61 -2.93 7.56
N LEU A 212 15.50 -3.43 6.34
CA LEU A 212 14.34 -4.14 5.80
C LEU A 212 14.64 -5.59 5.42
N ASN A 213 15.86 -6.09 5.64
CA ASN A 213 16.30 -7.40 5.16
C ASN A 213 15.64 -8.59 5.89
N ASP A 214 14.92 -8.33 6.96
CA ASP A 214 14.08 -9.28 7.71
C ASP A 214 12.61 -9.30 7.24
N LEU A 215 12.29 -8.53 6.20
CA LEU A 215 10.96 -8.43 5.61
C LEU A 215 10.93 -9.11 4.23
N GLU A 216 10.03 -10.04 4.05
CA GLU A 216 9.77 -10.66 2.75
C GLU A 216 8.83 -9.78 1.93
N SER A 217 9.22 -9.51 0.68
CA SER A 217 8.41 -8.67 -0.21
C SER A 217 7.25 -9.46 -0.81
N LEU A 218 6.04 -9.12 -0.43
CA LEU A 218 4.82 -9.66 -1.01
C LEU A 218 4.33 -8.74 -2.14
N ARG A 219 4.31 -9.26 -3.36
CA ARG A 219 3.85 -8.51 -4.54
C ARG A 219 2.34 -8.48 -4.57
N PHE A 220 1.78 -7.29 -4.44
CA PHE A 220 0.32 -7.10 -4.39
C PHE A 220 -0.30 -6.90 -5.79
N GLY A 221 0.18 -5.96 -6.56
CA GLY A 221 -0.20 -5.72 -7.95
C GLY A 221 -1.69 -5.42 -8.19
N PRO A 222 -2.13 -5.38 -9.46
CA PRO A 222 -3.53 -5.37 -9.85
C PRO A 222 -4.23 -6.69 -9.50
N LEU A 223 -5.55 -6.76 -9.66
CA LEU A 223 -6.31 -8.00 -9.62
C LEU A 223 -5.89 -8.93 -10.79
N SER A 224 -5.97 -10.23 -10.58
CA SER A 224 -5.89 -11.19 -11.69
C SER A 224 -7.03 -10.94 -12.68
N ASN A 225 -6.93 -11.52 -13.88
CA ASN A 225 -7.97 -11.32 -14.88
C ASN A 225 -9.34 -11.81 -14.38
N GLU A 226 -9.38 -12.95 -13.71
CA GLU A 226 -10.58 -13.55 -13.13
C GLU A 226 -11.17 -12.68 -12.02
N GLU A 227 -10.32 -12.21 -11.10
CA GLU A 227 -10.72 -11.32 -10.00
C GLU A 227 -11.20 -9.96 -10.53
N ALA A 228 -10.55 -9.43 -11.57
CA ALA A 228 -10.96 -8.18 -12.22
C ALA A 228 -12.30 -8.34 -12.94
N LYS A 229 -12.56 -9.49 -13.60
CA LYS A 229 -13.84 -9.82 -14.19
C LYS A 229 -14.94 -9.89 -13.13
N GLU A 230 -14.70 -10.54 -12.01
CA GLU A 230 -15.65 -10.60 -10.90
C GLU A 230 -15.97 -9.19 -10.37
N LEU A 231 -14.96 -8.36 -10.11
CA LEU A 231 -15.19 -7.01 -9.63
C LEU A 231 -15.97 -6.16 -10.65
N ALA A 232 -15.58 -6.20 -11.93
CA ALA A 232 -16.27 -5.47 -12.98
C ALA A 232 -17.75 -5.91 -13.11
N HIS A 233 -18.01 -7.21 -13.07
CA HIS A 233 -19.36 -7.78 -13.08
C HIS A 233 -20.20 -7.24 -11.92
N ARG A 234 -19.69 -7.33 -10.69
CA ARG A 234 -20.40 -6.87 -9.49
C ARG A 234 -20.64 -5.36 -9.48
N LEU A 235 -19.70 -4.57 -10.03
CA LEU A 235 -19.83 -3.12 -10.16
C LEU A 235 -20.92 -2.76 -11.19
N LEU A 236 -20.97 -3.45 -12.32
CA LEU A 236 -22.01 -3.24 -13.34
C LEU A 236 -23.40 -3.55 -12.78
N LEU A 237 -23.57 -4.67 -12.07
CA LEU A 237 -24.80 -4.98 -11.35
C LEU A 237 -25.17 -3.87 -10.35
N GLY A 238 -24.18 -3.32 -9.62
CA GLY A 238 -24.40 -2.29 -8.62
C GLY A 238 -24.87 -0.94 -9.16
N VAL A 239 -24.73 -0.71 -10.48
CA VAL A 239 -25.25 0.47 -11.18
C VAL A 239 -26.41 0.15 -12.13
N GLY A 240 -26.99 -1.06 -12.02
CA GLY A 240 -28.15 -1.48 -12.81
C GLY A 240 -27.83 -1.79 -14.29
N GLN A 241 -26.59 -2.11 -14.60
CA GLN A 241 -26.14 -2.49 -15.94
C GLN A 241 -26.03 -4.01 -16.08
N ASP A 242 -26.34 -4.52 -17.28
CA ASP A 242 -26.09 -5.92 -17.61
C ASP A 242 -24.59 -6.18 -17.75
N PRO A 243 -24.01 -7.16 -17.02
CA PRO A 243 -22.59 -7.49 -17.08
C PRO A 243 -22.22 -8.24 -18.36
N ASN A 244 -22.19 -7.53 -19.45
CA ASN A 244 -21.83 -8.06 -20.78
C ASN A 244 -20.31 -8.24 -20.87
N GLU A 245 -19.85 -9.37 -21.45
CA GLU A 245 -18.41 -9.68 -21.58
C GLU A 245 -17.63 -8.60 -22.34
N ALA A 246 -18.19 -8.02 -23.42
CA ALA A 246 -17.54 -6.98 -24.19
C ALA A 246 -17.28 -5.71 -23.36
N ILE A 247 -18.19 -5.37 -22.44
CA ILE A 247 -18.05 -4.25 -21.50
C ILE A 247 -16.98 -4.59 -20.46
N ILE A 248 -17.04 -5.78 -19.87
CA ILE A 248 -16.09 -6.25 -18.87
C ILE A 248 -14.66 -6.28 -19.43
N ASP A 249 -14.48 -6.90 -20.60
CA ASP A 249 -13.16 -6.97 -21.26
C ASP A 249 -12.63 -5.57 -21.61
N LYS A 250 -13.49 -4.65 -22.04
CA LYS A 250 -13.09 -3.25 -22.29
C LYS A 250 -12.69 -2.53 -21.01
N LEU A 251 -13.44 -2.69 -19.91
CA LEU A 251 -13.09 -2.15 -18.59
C LEU A 251 -11.70 -2.65 -18.15
N ILE A 252 -11.47 -3.96 -18.22
CA ILE A 252 -10.20 -4.57 -17.81
C ILE A 252 -9.06 -4.09 -18.70
N SER A 253 -9.25 -4.03 -20.01
CA SER A 253 -8.22 -3.57 -20.96
C SER A 253 -7.76 -2.14 -20.70
N LYS A 254 -8.67 -1.25 -20.27
CA LYS A 254 -8.35 0.16 -19.95
C LYS A 254 -7.79 0.33 -18.54
N THR A 255 -8.33 -0.39 -17.56
CA THR A 255 -7.94 -0.24 -16.15
C THR A 255 -6.75 -1.11 -15.75
N GLY A 256 -6.41 -2.13 -16.55
CA GLY A 256 -5.35 -3.09 -16.23
C GLY A 256 -5.65 -3.92 -14.97
N GLY A 257 -6.91 -4.07 -14.57
CA GLY A 257 -7.31 -4.77 -13.34
C GLY A 257 -7.00 -4.00 -12.05
N ILE A 258 -6.71 -2.70 -12.13
CA ILE A 258 -6.51 -1.85 -10.95
C ILE A 258 -7.88 -1.58 -10.31
N PRO A 259 -8.14 -2.03 -9.06
CA PRO A 259 -9.48 -1.94 -8.45
C PRO A 259 -10.04 -0.52 -8.42
N PHE A 260 -9.19 0.44 -8.03
CA PHE A 260 -9.58 1.85 -8.00
C PHE A 260 -10.09 2.35 -9.36
N LEU A 261 -9.42 1.98 -10.45
CA LEU A 261 -9.80 2.42 -11.80
C LEU A 261 -11.12 1.77 -12.24
N LEU A 262 -11.35 0.50 -11.90
CA LEU A 262 -12.61 -0.17 -12.15
C LEU A 262 -13.77 0.56 -11.46
N HIS A 263 -13.67 0.81 -10.16
CA HIS A 263 -14.68 1.58 -9.40
C HIS A 263 -14.87 2.99 -9.99
N LYS A 264 -13.78 3.66 -10.36
CA LYS A 264 -13.83 5.05 -10.86
C LYS A 264 -14.53 5.13 -12.21
N VAL A 265 -14.18 4.27 -13.18
CA VAL A 265 -14.80 4.26 -14.51
C VAL A 265 -16.28 3.95 -14.42
N VAL A 266 -16.66 2.84 -13.77
CA VAL A 266 -18.07 2.44 -13.65
C VAL A 266 -18.88 3.50 -12.90
N GLY A 267 -18.34 4.03 -11.80
CA GLY A 267 -19.01 5.08 -11.03
C GLY A 267 -19.20 6.39 -11.78
N THR A 268 -18.28 6.76 -12.68
CA THR A 268 -18.43 7.99 -13.49
C THR A 268 -19.45 7.78 -14.62
N LEU A 269 -19.40 6.65 -15.33
CA LEU A 269 -20.40 6.30 -16.34
C LEU A 269 -21.82 6.32 -15.75
N ALA A 270 -21.98 5.77 -14.54
CA ALA A 270 -23.28 5.78 -13.86
C ALA A 270 -23.78 7.20 -13.53
N ARG A 271 -22.87 8.11 -13.12
CA ARG A 271 -23.24 9.52 -12.83
C ARG A 271 -23.54 10.34 -14.07
N GLN A 272 -22.90 10.05 -15.19
CA GLN A 272 -23.15 10.72 -16.47
C GLN A 272 -24.46 10.28 -17.13
N GLN A 273 -25.23 9.36 -16.49
CA GLN A 273 -26.52 8.89 -16.93
C GLN A 273 -26.50 8.30 -18.36
N TYR A 274 -25.40 7.69 -18.76
CA TYR A 274 -25.40 6.85 -19.94
C TYR A 274 -26.52 5.80 -19.79
N GLY A 275 -27.28 5.58 -20.85
CA GLY A 275 -28.29 4.50 -20.86
C GLY A 275 -27.62 3.13 -20.66
N VAL A 276 -27.78 2.22 -21.60
CA VAL A 276 -27.03 0.95 -21.62
C VAL A 276 -25.58 1.25 -22.02
N PHE A 277 -24.62 0.85 -21.18
CA PHE A 277 -23.20 1.08 -21.44
C PHE A 277 -22.71 0.34 -22.69
N LYS A 278 -21.85 1.01 -23.45
CA LYS A 278 -21.17 0.46 -24.62
C LYS A 278 -19.66 0.49 -24.41
N PRO A 279 -18.89 -0.36 -25.10
CA PRO A 279 -17.43 -0.31 -25.04
C PRO A 279 -16.82 1.05 -25.41
N SER A 280 -17.47 1.83 -26.32
CA SER A 280 -17.09 3.19 -26.68
C SER A 280 -17.17 4.17 -25.51
N ASP A 281 -18.20 4.04 -24.67
CA ASP A 281 -18.44 4.94 -23.54
C ASP A 281 -17.33 4.77 -22.49
N ILE A 282 -16.82 3.56 -22.32
CA ILE A 282 -15.68 3.27 -21.43
C ILE A 282 -14.41 3.93 -21.97
N GLU A 283 -14.19 3.88 -23.29
CA GLU A 283 -13.06 4.53 -23.96
C GLU A 283 -13.11 6.03 -23.70
N GLU A 284 -14.21 6.67 -24.04
CA GLU A 284 -14.44 8.11 -23.90
C GLU A 284 -14.28 8.54 -22.44
N CYS A 285 -14.95 7.86 -21.50
CA CYS A 285 -14.84 8.14 -20.07
C CYS A 285 -13.39 8.04 -19.56
N PHE A 286 -12.60 7.09 -20.05
CA PHE A 286 -11.21 6.93 -19.63
C PHE A 286 -10.31 8.04 -20.20
N GLU A 287 -10.57 8.48 -21.43
CA GLU A 287 -9.87 9.63 -22.04
C GLU A 287 -10.20 10.93 -21.28
N ASP A 288 -11.50 11.14 -20.96
CA ASP A 288 -11.95 12.32 -20.20
C ASP A 288 -11.26 12.42 -18.84
N PHE A 289 -11.05 11.29 -18.15
CA PHE A 289 -10.31 11.29 -16.87
C PHE A 289 -8.89 11.82 -17.00
N ILE A 290 -8.24 11.57 -18.14
CA ILE A 290 -6.86 11.99 -18.36
C ILE A 290 -6.82 13.46 -18.78
N ASP A 291 -7.78 13.89 -19.58
CA ASP A 291 -7.80 15.22 -20.19
C ASP A 291 -8.43 16.29 -19.27
N ASP A 292 -9.42 15.92 -18.43
CA ASP A 292 -10.03 16.82 -17.45
C ASP A 292 -9.12 17.02 -16.22
N PRO A 293 -8.69 18.27 -15.92
CA PRO A 293 -7.82 18.56 -14.78
C PRO A 293 -8.42 18.15 -13.41
N ASP A 294 -9.74 18.31 -13.22
CA ASP A 294 -10.41 17.99 -11.96
C ASP A 294 -10.49 16.49 -11.72
N GLU A 295 -10.72 15.71 -12.78
CA GLU A 295 -10.72 14.25 -12.70
C GLU A 295 -9.29 13.70 -12.65
N PHE A 296 -8.34 14.36 -13.35
CA PHE A 296 -6.95 13.93 -13.41
C PHE A 296 -6.25 13.93 -12.04
N ARG A 297 -6.63 14.77 -11.09
CA ARG A 297 -6.09 14.78 -9.71
C ARG A 297 -6.07 13.40 -9.05
N TRP A 298 -6.96 12.49 -9.44
CA TRP A 298 -6.99 11.12 -8.92
C TRP A 298 -5.82 10.26 -9.41
N PHE A 299 -5.21 10.65 -10.53
CA PHE A 299 -4.05 9.99 -11.14
C PHE A 299 -2.75 10.77 -10.93
N GLU A 300 -2.85 12.02 -10.51
CA GLU A 300 -1.71 12.91 -10.36
C GLU A 300 -0.59 12.28 -9.53
N HIS A 301 -0.92 11.55 -8.47
CA HIS A 301 0.04 10.88 -7.61
C HIS A 301 0.88 9.79 -8.33
N TYR A 302 0.42 9.24 -9.46
CA TYR A 302 1.22 8.30 -10.26
C TYR A 302 2.27 9.03 -11.11
N LEU A 303 2.04 10.30 -11.42
CA LEU A 303 2.94 11.10 -12.26
C LEU A 303 3.84 12.03 -11.45
N THR A 304 3.31 12.62 -10.39
CA THR A 304 4.02 13.61 -9.58
C THR A 304 5.14 13.04 -8.73
N ARG A 305 5.20 11.73 -8.55
CA ARG A 305 6.28 11.07 -7.82
C ARG A 305 7.65 11.18 -8.48
N VAL A 306 7.68 11.25 -9.82
CA VAL A 306 8.95 11.35 -10.54
C VAL A 306 9.68 12.62 -10.13
N THR A 307 9.02 13.78 -10.08
CA THR A 307 9.65 15.05 -9.74
C THR A 307 10.25 15.10 -8.33
N PRO A 308 9.51 14.83 -7.24
CA PRO A 308 10.05 14.94 -5.88
C PRO A 308 11.08 13.85 -5.55
N HIS A 309 10.97 12.68 -6.16
CA HIS A 309 11.86 11.56 -5.84
C HIS A 309 13.16 11.56 -6.65
N TYR A 310 13.11 12.07 -7.88
CA TYR A 310 14.28 12.08 -8.77
C TYR A 310 14.96 13.44 -8.84
N GLY A 311 14.31 14.54 -8.45
CA GLY A 311 14.91 15.87 -8.34
C GLY A 311 15.69 16.28 -9.61
N ALA A 312 16.99 16.55 -9.47
CA ALA A 312 17.85 16.93 -10.60
C ALA A 312 17.90 15.85 -11.72
N ASN A 313 17.62 14.59 -11.39
CA ASN A 313 17.65 13.44 -12.29
C ASN A 313 16.30 13.18 -12.98
N GLU A 314 15.28 14.01 -12.74
CA GLU A 314 13.94 13.86 -13.36
C GLU A 314 14.00 13.72 -14.88
N LYS A 315 14.89 14.48 -15.53
CA LYS A 315 15.03 14.44 -16.99
C LYS A 315 15.48 13.08 -17.50
N ILE A 316 16.38 12.42 -16.76
CA ILE A 316 16.90 11.08 -17.10
C ILE A 316 15.80 10.04 -16.84
N ALA A 317 15.10 10.11 -15.71
CA ALA A 317 13.98 9.24 -15.42
C ALA A 317 12.89 9.32 -16.51
N ASN A 318 12.49 10.55 -16.89
CA ASN A 318 11.52 10.76 -17.97
C ASN A 318 12.05 10.26 -19.33
N LYS A 319 13.35 10.35 -19.61
CA LYS A 319 13.95 9.80 -20.84
C LYS A 319 13.87 8.28 -20.87
N ILE A 320 14.19 7.61 -19.78
CA ILE A 320 14.08 6.15 -19.64
C ILE A 320 12.62 5.71 -19.83
N LEU A 321 11.68 6.35 -19.11
CA LEU A 321 10.25 6.04 -19.22
C LEU A 321 9.72 6.23 -20.65
N ARG A 322 10.19 7.28 -21.36
CA ARG A 322 9.82 7.52 -22.75
C ARG A 322 10.38 6.46 -23.71
N GLN A 323 11.63 6.04 -23.53
CA GLN A 323 12.25 5.02 -24.37
C GLN A 323 11.66 3.63 -24.16
N THR A 324 11.04 3.38 -23.01
CA THR A 324 10.36 2.11 -22.71
C THR A 324 8.89 2.10 -23.13
N LEU A 325 8.35 3.18 -23.71
CA LEU A 325 6.98 3.20 -24.22
C LEU A 325 6.79 2.20 -25.36
N SER A 326 5.70 1.45 -25.29
CA SER A 326 5.30 0.51 -26.35
C SER A 326 3.81 0.24 -26.28
N ILE A 327 3.09 0.40 -27.40
CA ILE A 327 1.66 0.12 -27.52
C ILE A 327 1.33 -1.32 -27.10
N THR A 328 2.22 -2.27 -27.44
CA THR A 328 2.04 -3.69 -27.12
C THR A 328 2.78 -4.11 -25.85
N ASN A 329 3.26 -3.15 -25.07
CA ASN A 329 4.04 -3.37 -23.84
C ASN A 329 5.20 -4.37 -24.04
N LYS A 330 5.96 -4.18 -25.12
CA LYS A 330 7.12 -5.03 -25.45
C LYS A 330 8.28 -4.81 -24.47
N TRP A 331 9.09 -5.85 -24.33
CA TRP A 331 10.34 -5.79 -23.61
C TRP A 331 11.37 -4.97 -24.39
N VAL A 332 11.99 -4.00 -23.76
CA VAL A 332 13.03 -3.12 -24.31
C VAL A 332 14.38 -3.53 -23.72
N PRO A 333 15.40 -3.80 -24.54
CA PRO A 333 16.74 -4.11 -24.05
C PRO A 333 17.34 -2.95 -23.25
N ILE A 334 17.96 -3.26 -22.10
CA ILE A 334 18.60 -2.26 -21.23
C ILE A 334 19.72 -1.52 -21.98
N ASP A 335 20.43 -2.19 -22.86
CA ASP A 335 21.51 -1.59 -23.68
C ASP A 335 21.02 -0.47 -24.63
N SER A 336 19.72 -0.44 -24.93
CA SER A 336 19.12 0.64 -25.73
C SER A 336 18.73 1.89 -24.92
N LEU A 337 18.85 1.81 -23.60
CA LEU A 337 18.58 2.92 -22.66
C LEU A 337 19.86 3.72 -22.41
N PRO A 338 19.79 4.91 -21.76
CA PRO A 338 20.98 5.64 -21.35
C PRO A 338 21.92 4.78 -20.51
N GLN A 339 23.23 4.81 -20.81
CA GLN A 339 24.22 3.92 -20.20
C GLN A 339 25.12 4.61 -19.18
N GLU A 340 24.88 5.88 -18.85
CA GLU A 340 25.59 6.57 -17.81
C GLU A 340 25.32 5.89 -16.44
N ASP A 341 26.27 5.82 -15.54
CA ASP A 341 26.13 5.17 -14.22
C ASP A 341 24.89 5.66 -13.48
N ILE A 342 24.63 6.97 -13.50
CA ILE A 342 23.44 7.54 -12.88
C ILE A 342 22.14 7.09 -13.54
N ALA A 343 22.15 6.80 -14.85
CA ALA A 343 20.95 6.33 -15.55
C ALA A 343 20.60 4.88 -15.16
N LEU A 344 21.61 4.05 -14.91
CA LEU A 344 21.40 2.68 -14.41
C LEU A 344 20.85 2.69 -12.98
N GLU A 345 21.34 3.59 -12.12
CA GLU A 345 20.78 3.77 -10.77
C GLU A 345 19.30 4.20 -10.84
N ILE A 346 18.98 5.17 -11.70
CA ILE A 346 17.61 5.64 -11.90
C ILE A 346 16.72 4.55 -12.45
N LEU A 347 17.24 3.72 -13.36
CA LEU A 347 16.51 2.55 -13.89
C LEU A 347 16.13 1.58 -12.77
N GLU A 348 17.06 1.27 -11.87
CA GLU A 348 16.79 0.41 -10.71
C GLU A 348 15.75 1.04 -9.76
N ASP A 349 15.79 2.36 -9.56
CA ASP A 349 14.79 3.06 -8.77
C ASP A 349 13.41 3.03 -9.43
N LEU A 350 13.32 3.23 -10.76
CA LEU A 350 12.06 3.12 -11.52
C LEU A 350 11.45 1.71 -11.45
N ILE A 351 12.30 0.68 -11.34
CA ILE A 351 11.84 -0.71 -11.13
C ILE A 351 11.30 -0.89 -9.71
N LYS A 352 12.00 -0.36 -8.69
CA LYS A 352 11.57 -0.39 -7.28
C LYS A 352 10.29 0.42 -7.05
N ASP A 353 10.11 1.52 -7.79
CA ASP A 353 8.89 2.35 -7.77
C ASP A 353 7.72 1.74 -8.56
N HIS A 354 7.94 0.57 -9.13
CA HIS A 354 6.94 -0.16 -9.92
C HIS A 354 6.48 0.54 -11.21
N TYR A 355 7.24 1.50 -11.75
CA TYR A 355 7.01 2.00 -13.10
C TYR A 355 7.39 0.95 -14.14
N LEU A 356 8.55 0.35 -13.95
CA LEU A 356 9.10 -0.66 -14.83
C LEU A 356 9.19 -2.03 -14.13
N GLU A 357 9.22 -3.08 -14.92
CA GLU A 357 9.61 -4.43 -14.49
C GLU A 357 10.75 -4.93 -15.36
N ARG A 358 11.60 -5.81 -14.77
CA ARG A 358 12.77 -6.36 -15.42
C ARG A 358 12.63 -7.87 -15.62
N ARG A 359 13.06 -8.33 -16.79
CA ARG A 359 13.23 -9.75 -17.09
C ARG A 359 14.55 -9.96 -17.83
N GLY A 360 15.52 -10.59 -17.17
CA GLY A 360 16.87 -10.72 -17.70
C GLY A 360 17.49 -9.35 -18.00
N HIS A 361 17.87 -9.11 -19.24
CA HIS A 361 18.49 -7.85 -19.68
C HIS A 361 17.52 -6.93 -20.45
N SER A 362 16.25 -7.01 -20.09
CA SER A 362 15.20 -6.19 -20.70
C SER A 362 14.23 -5.67 -19.63
N VAL A 363 13.61 -4.53 -19.94
CA VAL A 363 12.58 -3.87 -19.10
C VAL A 363 11.36 -3.52 -19.92
N ARG A 364 10.24 -3.36 -19.26
CA ARG A 364 9.01 -2.80 -19.82
C ARG A 364 8.21 -2.10 -18.74
N TRP A 365 7.19 -1.36 -19.14
CA TRP A 365 6.23 -0.83 -18.19
C TRP A 365 5.52 -1.97 -17.45
N ARG A 366 5.47 -1.84 -16.13
CA ARG A 366 4.86 -2.85 -15.27
C ARG A 366 3.34 -2.88 -15.41
N TYR A 367 2.72 -1.71 -15.52
CA TYR A 367 1.28 -1.55 -15.61
C TYR A 367 0.90 -0.79 -16.89
N PRO A 368 0.30 -1.44 -17.90
CA PRO A 368 -0.06 -0.79 -19.16
C PRO A 368 -1.00 0.41 -18.99
N ALA A 369 -1.93 0.35 -18.04
CA ALA A 369 -2.82 1.47 -17.74
C ALA A 369 -2.03 2.71 -17.27
N LEU A 370 -1.03 2.55 -16.41
CA LEU A 370 -0.18 3.65 -15.96
C LEU A 370 0.74 4.16 -17.05
N GLN A 371 1.26 3.27 -17.92
CA GLN A 371 1.99 3.66 -19.13
C GLN A 371 1.15 4.59 -20.01
N TYR A 372 -0.10 4.20 -20.28
CA TYR A 372 -1.01 4.97 -21.11
C TYR A 372 -1.28 6.36 -20.50
N ILE A 373 -1.63 6.43 -19.22
CA ILE A 373 -1.87 7.68 -18.49
C ILE A 373 -0.65 8.60 -18.55
N TRP A 374 0.54 8.05 -18.28
CA TRP A 374 1.80 8.80 -18.30
C TRP A 374 2.10 9.35 -19.69
N ALA A 375 1.99 8.51 -20.73
CA ALA A 375 2.28 8.89 -22.11
C ALA A 375 1.36 9.99 -22.62
N ARG A 376 0.06 9.88 -22.34
CA ARG A 376 -0.94 10.91 -22.68
C ARG A 376 -0.61 12.25 -22.02
N LYS A 377 -0.37 12.24 -20.71
CA LYS A 377 -0.11 13.48 -19.94
C LYS A 377 1.22 14.14 -20.30
N LYS A 378 2.23 13.37 -20.71
CA LYS A 378 3.52 13.90 -21.20
C LYS A 378 3.49 14.25 -22.71
N GLY A 379 2.37 14.06 -23.39
CA GLY A 379 2.20 14.38 -24.80
C GLY A 379 3.10 13.56 -25.74
N VAL A 380 3.51 12.36 -25.32
CA VAL A 380 4.47 11.51 -26.05
C VAL A 380 3.80 10.29 -26.69
N TRP A 381 2.50 10.15 -26.53
CA TRP A 381 1.74 9.08 -27.16
C TRP A 381 1.51 9.41 -28.63
N ASP A 382 2.08 8.63 -29.53
CA ASP A 382 1.86 8.80 -30.96
C ASP A 382 0.41 8.40 -31.31
N ARG A 383 -0.33 9.29 -31.97
CA ARG A 383 -1.73 9.11 -32.36
C ARG A 383 -1.87 8.14 -33.55
N ARG A 384 -0.89 7.31 -33.82
CA ARG A 384 -0.93 6.35 -34.93
C ARG A 384 -1.63 5.05 -34.54
#